data_dea1ae6df222210c514e2b685d9f4d16
#
_entry.id   dea1ae6df222210c514e2b685d9f4d16
#
_cell.length_a   1.000
_cell.length_b   1.000
_cell.length_c   1.000
_cell.angle_alpha   90.00
_cell.angle_beta   90.00
_cell.angle_gamma   90.00
#
_symmetry.space_group_name_H-M   'P 1'
#
loop_
_entity.id
_entity.type
_entity.pdbx_description
1 polymer ?
#
loop_
_entity_poly.entity_id
_entity_poly.type
_entity_poly.pdbx_seq_one_letter_code
_entity_poly.pdbx_strand_id
1 'polypeptide(L)'
;MKQEQDVDEKRVYVFGYSNGGHMAFRLAMEASDEIAAVAAVAASLPMPDNSSCPQRGPTSRVMLINGTSDPINPYQGGIVTLFSLASRGSVMSSVASAQNFARRNGITTPPIPGELPKVSSDEITSVEILIWQINGKPGSCLYVVFSHLGRGKYQ
;
A
#
# COMPACT_ATOMS: atom_id res chain seq x y z
N MET A 1 9.32 21.89 12.44
CA MET A 1 9.39 22.07 10.97
C MET A 1 8.18 22.82 10.42
N LYS A 2 6.91 22.39 10.64
CA LYS A 2 5.74 23.14 10.13
C LYS A 2 5.67 24.59 10.63
N GLN A 3 6.15 24.88 11.84
CA GLN A 3 6.16 26.21 12.44
C GLN A 3 7.35 27.09 12.00
N GLU A 4 8.37 26.49 11.40
CA GLU A 4 9.62 27.17 11.00
C GLU A 4 9.72 27.38 9.49
N GLN A 5 8.85 26.74 8.73
CA GLN A 5 8.81 26.78 7.27
C GLN A 5 7.37 27.05 6.83
N ASP A 6 7.20 27.80 5.76
CA ASP A 6 5.90 28.04 5.10
C ASP A 6 5.46 26.76 4.35
N VAL A 7 4.91 25.81 5.10
CA VAL A 7 4.47 24.50 4.60
C VAL A 7 2.95 24.51 4.46
N ASP A 8 2.47 24.10 3.30
CA ASP A 8 1.04 23.81 3.12
C ASP A 8 0.67 22.52 3.88
N GLU A 9 0.02 22.68 5.02
CA GLU A 9 -0.37 21.58 5.92
C GLU A 9 -1.31 20.57 5.25
N LYS A 10 -2.02 20.95 4.17
CA LYS A 10 -2.90 20.05 3.41
C LYS A 10 -2.15 19.24 2.37
N ARG A 11 -0.87 19.46 2.16
CA ARG A 11 -0.03 18.80 1.16
C ARG A 11 1.19 18.11 1.76
N VAL A 12 1.01 17.47 2.91
CA VAL A 12 2.04 16.64 3.54
C VAL A 12 1.88 15.21 3.05
N TYR A 13 2.93 14.65 2.46
CA TYR A 13 2.96 13.31 1.89
C TYR A 13 4.06 12.47 2.53
N VAL A 14 3.82 11.18 2.65
CA VAL A 14 4.78 10.22 3.19
C VAL A 14 5.09 9.17 2.15
N PHE A 15 6.38 8.89 1.95
CA PHE A 15 6.86 7.77 1.16
C PHE A 15 7.70 6.85 2.06
N GLY A 16 7.47 5.55 2.00
CA GLY A 16 8.21 4.57 2.78
C GLY A 16 8.49 3.28 2.02
N TYR A 17 9.71 2.74 2.19
CA TYR A 17 10.12 1.47 1.62
C TYR A 17 10.34 0.44 2.73
N SER A 18 9.87 -0.80 2.54
CA SER A 18 10.02 -1.92 3.47
C SER A 18 9.56 -1.53 4.89
N ASN A 19 10.43 -1.49 5.88
CA ASN A 19 10.11 -1.05 7.24
C ASN A 19 9.54 0.39 7.27
N GLY A 20 10.04 1.28 6.41
CA GLY A 20 9.47 2.63 6.21
C GLY A 20 8.06 2.59 5.63
N GLY A 21 7.72 1.59 4.81
CA GLY A 21 6.37 1.36 4.30
C GLY A 21 5.38 0.98 5.40
N HIS A 22 5.79 0.15 6.37
CA HIS A 22 4.98 -0.14 7.56
C HIS A 22 4.75 1.12 8.40
N MET A 23 5.77 1.97 8.56
CA MET A 23 5.62 3.25 9.23
C MET A 23 4.68 4.20 8.47
N ALA A 24 4.76 4.22 7.12
CA ALA A 24 3.84 5.01 6.31
C ALA A 24 2.38 4.58 6.51
N PHE A 25 2.09 3.28 6.60
CA PHE A 25 0.76 2.78 6.94
C PHE A 25 0.30 3.22 8.33
N ARG A 26 1.20 3.17 9.30
CA ARG A 26 0.90 3.63 10.65
C ARG A 26 0.52 5.11 10.65
N LEU A 27 1.29 5.94 9.97
CA LEU A 27 0.98 7.38 9.84
C LEU A 27 -0.34 7.63 9.09
N ALA A 28 -0.64 6.84 8.05
CA ALA A 28 -1.91 6.94 7.35
C ALA A 28 -3.12 6.65 8.26
N MET A 29 -2.95 5.82 9.29
CA MET A 29 -4.01 5.43 10.21
C MET A 29 -4.10 6.31 11.46
N GLU A 30 -2.96 6.76 12.00
CA GLU A 30 -2.89 7.46 13.28
C GLU A 30 -2.82 8.99 13.13
N ALA A 31 -2.37 9.49 11.96
CA ALA A 31 -2.18 10.91 11.67
C ALA A 31 -2.87 11.33 10.35
N SER A 32 -4.04 10.76 10.08
CA SER A 32 -4.78 10.99 8.83
C SER A 32 -5.27 12.43 8.64
N ASP A 33 -5.33 13.19 9.70
CA ASP A 33 -5.63 14.63 9.72
C ASP A 33 -4.44 15.51 9.33
N GLU A 34 -3.21 14.98 9.50
CA GLU A 34 -1.97 15.68 9.17
C GLU A 34 -1.33 15.22 7.87
N ILE A 35 -1.66 14.02 7.41
CA ILE A 35 -1.04 13.38 6.24
C ILE A 35 -2.06 13.28 5.11
N ALA A 36 -1.81 13.97 4.01
CA ALA A 36 -2.71 13.99 2.85
C ALA A 36 -2.72 12.65 2.09
N ALA A 37 -1.57 12.03 1.92
CA ALA A 37 -1.44 10.71 1.31
C ALA A 37 -0.10 10.04 1.67
N VAL A 38 -0.09 8.71 1.57
CA VAL A 38 1.12 7.90 1.75
C VAL A 38 1.35 6.97 0.56
N ALA A 39 2.62 6.69 0.27
CA ALA A 39 3.03 5.62 -0.62
C ALA A 39 3.93 4.63 0.13
N ALA A 40 3.54 3.36 0.13
CA ALA A 40 4.27 2.28 0.77
C ALA A 40 4.75 1.27 -0.27
N VAL A 41 6.05 1.01 -0.27
CA VAL A 41 6.70 0.09 -1.20
C VAL A 41 7.24 -1.11 -0.44
N ALA A 42 7.06 -2.31 -0.98
CA ALA A 42 7.48 -3.58 -0.39
C ALA A 42 7.01 -3.73 1.07
N ALA A 43 5.74 -3.40 1.34
CA ALA A 43 5.10 -3.50 2.64
C ALA A 43 3.63 -3.87 2.51
N SER A 44 3.11 -4.58 3.50
CA SER A 44 1.69 -4.92 3.65
C SER A 44 1.24 -4.66 5.09
N LEU A 45 -0.06 -4.53 5.32
CA LEU A 45 -0.56 -4.33 6.67
C LEU A 45 -0.25 -5.54 7.56
N PRO A 46 0.15 -5.34 8.81
CA PRO A 46 0.30 -6.44 9.75
C PRO A 46 -1.06 -7.13 9.97
N MET A 47 -1.01 -8.42 10.27
CA MET A 47 -2.20 -9.14 10.73
C MET A 47 -2.71 -8.52 12.04
N PRO A 48 -4.02 -8.59 12.34
CA PRO A 48 -4.60 -7.98 13.54
C PRO A 48 -3.98 -8.43 14.86
N ASP A 49 -3.56 -9.68 14.95
CA ASP A 49 -2.87 -10.27 16.11
C ASP A 49 -1.42 -9.78 16.25
N ASN A 50 -0.86 -9.18 15.22
CA ASN A 50 0.48 -8.63 15.15
C ASN A 50 0.47 -7.08 15.06
N SER A 51 -0.65 -6.45 15.36
CA SER A 51 -0.80 -4.99 15.27
C SER A 51 -1.41 -4.42 16.53
N SER A 52 -0.72 -3.46 17.13
CA SER A 52 -1.24 -2.64 18.23
C SER A 52 -1.78 -1.27 17.78
N CYS A 53 -1.79 -1.01 16.47
CA CYS A 53 -2.28 0.25 15.94
C CYS A 53 -3.79 0.36 16.10
N PRO A 54 -4.33 1.46 16.64
CA PRO A 54 -5.76 1.67 16.73
C PRO A 54 -6.38 1.77 15.33
N GLN A 55 -7.38 0.93 15.09
CA GLN A 55 -8.11 0.95 13.82
C GLN A 55 -9.33 1.86 13.91
N ARG A 56 -9.12 3.17 14.01
CA ARG A 56 -10.19 4.14 14.19
C ARG A 56 -10.27 5.11 13.02
N GLY A 57 -11.51 5.37 12.57
CA GLY A 57 -11.81 6.41 11.58
C GLY A 57 -11.28 6.16 10.16
N PRO A 58 -11.45 7.16 9.30
CA PRO A 58 -10.90 7.17 7.95
C PRO A 58 -9.37 7.21 7.99
N THR A 59 -8.76 6.82 6.88
CA THR A 59 -7.32 6.91 6.72
C THR A 59 -6.96 7.95 5.66
N SER A 60 -5.69 8.36 5.62
CA SER A 60 -5.14 9.08 4.47
C SER A 60 -5.28 8.27 3.19
N ARG A 61 -5.13 8.90 2.03
CA ARG A 61 -5.02 8.20 0.75
C ARG A 61 -3.77 7.35 0.76
N VAL A 62 -3.87 6.15 0.20
CA VAL A 62 -2.75 5.18 0.24
C VAL A 62 -2.45 4.67 -1.16
N MET A 63 -1.16 4.59 -1.49
CA MET A 63 -0.63 3.86 -2.62
C MET A 63 0.21 2.71 -2.10
N LEU A 64 -0.08 1.47 -2.54
CA LEU A 64 0.74 0.30 -2.28
C LEU A 64 1.49 -0.08 -3.55
N ILE A 65 2.78 -0.37 -3.44
CA ILE A 65 3.61 -0.82 -4.56
C ILE A 65 4.36 -2.06 -4.11
N ASN A 66 3.94 -3.24 -4.57
CA ASN A 66 4.49 -4.52 -4.13
C ASN A 66 4.85 -5.43 -5.31
N GLY A 67 5.96 -6.13 -5.19
CA GLY A 67 6.33 -7.20 -6.12
C GLY A 67 5.60 -8.49 -5.78
N THR A 68 5.07 -9.18 -6.79
CA THR A 68 4.36 -10.46 -6.59
C THR A 68 5.30 -11.60 -6.19
N SER A 69 6.60 -11.44 -6.45
CA SER A 69 7.66 -12.40 -6.09
C SER A 69 8.57 -11.89 -4.97
N ASP A 70 8.09 -10.96 -4.13
CA ASP A 70 8.89 -10.45 -3.01
C ASP A 70 9.18 -11.57 -2.01
N PRO A 71 10.47 -11.91 -1.79
CA PRO A 71 10.84 -13.02 -0.91
C PRO A 71 10.81 -12.65 0.58
N ILE A 72 10.69 -11.37 0.92
CA ILE A 72 10.76 -10.86 2.29
C ILE A 72 9.36 -10.50 2.79
N ASN A 73 8.64 -9.66 2.02
CA ASN A 73 7.27 -9.27 2.34
C ASN A 73 6.32 -9.96 1.35
N PRO A 74 5.79 -11.15 1.70
CA PRO A 74 5.08 -11.99 0.74
C PRO A 74 3.81 -11.31 0.24
N TYR A 75 3.67 -11.23 -1.08
CA TYR A 75 2.53 -10.62 -1.75
C TYR A 75 1.18 -11.22 -1.31
N GLN A 76 1.14 -12.54 -1.14
CA GLN A 76 -0.06 -13.27 -0.70
C GLN A 76 -0.29 -13.19 0.82
N GLY A 77 0.54 -12.45 1.53
CA GLY A 77 0.53 -12.43 2.99
C GLY A 77 1.30 -13.59 3.58
N GLY A 78 1.46 -13.56 4.90
CA GLY A 78 2.19 -14.56 5.64
C GLY A 78 3.31 -13.97 6.49
N ILE A 79 4.29 -14.78 6.85
CA ILE A 79 5.38 -14.40 7.74
C ILE A 79 6.41 -13.57 6.97
N VAL A 80 6.71 -12.36 7.47
CA VAL A 80 7.81 -11.54 6.97
C VAL A 80 9.12 -12.09 7.52
N THR A 81 10.03 -12.51 6.62
CA THR A 81 11.30 -13.10 7.01
C THR A 81 12.46 -12.31 6.41
N LEU A 82 13.44 -11.99 7.24
CA LEU A 82 14.70 -11.40 6.79
C LEU A 82 15.78 -12.49 6.77
N PHE A 83 16.29 -12.83 5.57
CA PHE A 83 17.31 -13.88 5.37
C PHE A 83 16.96 -15.24 5.98
N SER A 84 15.69 -15.61 6.00
CA SER A 84 15.18 -16.88 6.58
C SER A 84 15.53 -17.13 8.05
N LEU A 85 16.07 -16.13 8.74
CA LEU A 85 16.62 -16.30 10.10
C LEU A 85 15.77 -15.65 11.21
N ALA A 86 14.93 -14.67 10.88
CA ALA A 86 14.13 -13.96 11.87
C ALA A 86 12.73 -13.65 11.35
N SER A 87 11.71 -14.11 12.05
CA SER A 87 10.33 -13.67 11.83
C SER A 87 10.16 -12.21 12.30
N ARG A 88 9.54 -11.40 11.46
CA ARG A 88 9.14 -10.01 11.77
C ARG A 88 7.63 -9.89 11.98
N GLY A 89 6.98 -11.01 12.27
CA GLY A 89 5.54 -11.10 12.37
C GLY A 89 4.87 -11.43 11.03
N SER A 90 3.55 -11.49 11.05
CA SER A 90 2.73 -11.83 9.89
C SER A 90 2.04 -10.60 9.32
N VAL A 91 1.89 -10.59 8.00
CA VAL A 91 1.21 -9.53 7.24
C VAL A 91 0.03 -10.08 6.44
N MET A 92 -0.92 -9.21 6.17
CA MET A 92 -2.00 -9.47 5.23
C MET A 92 -1.44 -9.53 3.80
N SER A 93 -2.20 -10.13 2.87
CA SER A 93 -1.85 -9.99 1.45
C SER A 93 -1.91 -8.52 1.02
N SER A 94 -1.20 -8.19 -0.05
CA SER A 94 -1.21 -6.83 -0.61
C SER A 94 -2.62 -6.38 -0.98
N VAL A 95 -3.40 -7.26 -1.61
CA VAL A 95 -4.80 -6.99 -1.97
C VAL A 95 -5.68 -6.80 -0.73
N ALA A 96 -5.54 -7.66 0.29
CA ALA A 96 -6.30 -7.52 1.54
C ALA A 96 -5.93 -6.25 2.31
N SER A 97 -4.66 -5.84 2.27
CA SER A 97 -4.21 -4.56 2.83
C SER A 97 -4.90 -3.37 2.15
N ALA A 98 -4.95 -3.38 0.82
CA ALA A 98 -5.64 -2.36 0.03
C ALA A 98 -7.14 -2.33 0.33
N GLN A 99 -7.79 -3.49 0.35
CA GLN A 99 -9.21 -3.60 0.70
C GLN A 99 -9.51 -3.09 2.11
N ASN A 100 -8.58 -3.27 3.06
CA ASN A 100 -8.72 -2.73 4.41
C ASN A 100 -8.78 -1.19 4.37
N PHE A 101 -7.83 -0.55 3.68
CA PHE A 101 -7.84 0.91 3.50
C PHE A 101 -9.07 1.41 2.75
N ALA A 102 -9.49 0.71 1.69
CA ALA A 102 -10.69 1.05 0.94
C ALA A 102 -11.94 1.06 1.85
N ARG A 103 -12.16 -0.03 2.60
CA ARG A 103 -13.30 -0.12 3.54
C ARG A 103 -13.28 0.97 4.61
N ARG A 104 -12.11 1.29 5.17
CA ARG A 104 -11.96 2.35 6.18
C ARG A 104 -12.30 3.72 5.63
N ASN A 105 -12.07 3.95 4.35
CA ASN A 105 -12.45 5.16 3.64
C ASN A 105 -13.87 5.12 3.03
N GLY A 106 -14.68 4.12 3.41
CA GLY A 106 -16.07 3.99 2.96
C GLY A 106 -16.22 3.55 1.49
N ILE A 107 -15.15 3.00 0.88
CA ILE A 107 -15.19 2.50 -0.48
C ILE A 107 -15.60 1.03 -0.45
N THR A 108 -16.80 0.76 -0.93
CA THR A 108 -17.38 -0.60 -0.98
C THR A 108 -17.45 -1.18 -2.38
N THR A 109 -17.17 -0.36 -3.39
CA THR A 109 -17.11 -0.79 -4.79
C THR A 109 -15.90 -1.66 -5.08
N PRO A 110 -16.00 -2.61 -6.01
CA PRO A 110 -14.84 -3.36 -6.49
C PRO A 110 -13.77 -2.41 -7.08
N PRO A 111 -12.49 -2.83 -7.06
CA PRO A 111 -11.44 -2.05 -7.72
C PRO A 111 -11.61 -2.06 -9.22
N ILE A 112 -11.17 -0.99 -9.86
CA ILE A 112 -11.03 -0.89 -11.30
C ILE A 112 -9.65 -1.43 -11.67
N PRO A 113 -9.55 -2.53 -12.44
CA PRO A 113 -8.27 -3.05 -12.88
C PRO A 113 -7.69 -2.20 -13.99
N GLY A 114 -6.37 -2.11 -14.03
CA GLY A 114 -5.60 -1.48 -15.10
C GLY A 114 -4.24 -2.13 -15.23
N GLU A 115 -3.55 -1.83 -16.31
CA GLU A 115 -2.19 -2.27 -16.58
C GLU A 115 -1.38 -1.11 -17.13
N LEU A 116 -0.14 -0.96 -16.69
CA LEU A 116 0.77 0.02 -17.28
C LEU A 116 1.37 -0.55 -18.57
N PRO A 117 1.49 0.28 -19.61
CA PRO A 117 2.14 -0.14 -20.84
C PRO A 117 3.61 -0.49 -20.56
N LYS A 118 4.11 -1.51 -21.23
CA LYS A 118 5.53 -1.83 -21.21
C LYS A 118 6.33 -0.72 -21.88
N VAL A 119 7.46 -0.38 -21.30
CA VAL A 119 8.38 0.64 -21.86
C VAL A 119 9.20 0.05 -23.01
N SER A 120 9.49 -1.26 -22.96
CA SER A 120 10.25 -1.99 -23.98
C SER A 120 9.63 -3.35 -24.23
N SER A 121 9.76 -3.85 -25.46
CA SER A 121 9.35 -5.22 -25.83
C SER A 121 10.11 -6.30 -25.09
N ASP A 122 11.33 -6.00 -24.64
CA ASP A 122 12.22 -6.93 -23.94
C ASP A 122 11.96 -6.94 -22.42
N GLU A 123 11.01 -6.12 -21.94
CA GLU A 123 10.65 -6.06 -20.54
C GLU A 123 9.95 -7.34 -20.11
N ILE A 124 10.57 -8.05 -19.16
CA ILE A 124 10.06 -9.31 -18.60
C ILE A 124 9.06 -9.09 -17.46
N THR A 125 8.90 -7.84 -17.02
CA THR A 125 7.96 -7.45 -15.96
C THR A 125 6.67 -6.91 -16.56
N SER A 126 5.57 -7.08 -15.84
CA SER A 126 4.31 -6.37 -16.08
C SER A 126 3.88 -5.65 -14.81
N VAL A 127 3.13 -4.57 -14.96
CA VAL A 127 2.62 -3.79 -13.83
C VAL A 127 1.12 -3.74 -13.92
N GLU A 128 0.46 -4.39 -12.99
CA GLU A 128 -0.99 -4.32 -12.82
C GLU A 128 -1.34 -3.26 -11.77
N ILE A 129 -2.48 -2.61 -11.98
CA ILE A 129 -3.00 -1.58 -11.07
C ILE A 129 -4.42 -1.97 -10.66
N LEU A 130 -4.71 -1.83 -9.37
CA LEU A 130 -6.07 -1.87 -8.86
C LEU A 130 -6.40 -0.51 -8.24
N ILE A 131 -7.50 0.10 -8.67
CA ILE A 131 -7.90 1.43 -8.22
C ILE A 131 -9.23 1.33 -7.49
N TRP A 132 -9.23 1.66 -6.19
CA TRP A 132 -10.46 1.89 -5.43
C TRP A 132 -10.73 3.38 -5.37
N GLN A 133 -11.93 3.78 -5.74
CA GLN A 133 -12.33 5.20 -5.73
C GLN A 133 -13.78 5.37 -5.25
N ILE A 134 -14.04 6.49 -4.62
CA ILE A 134 -15.40 6.88 -4.27
C ILE A 134 -16.03 7.50 -5.53
N ASN A 135 -17.15 6.92 -5.99
CA ASN A 135 -17.87 7.42 -7.13
C ASN A 135 -18.24 8.91 -6.95
N GLY A 136 -17.87 9.75 -7.93
CA GLY A 136 -18.20 11.17 -7.97
C GLY A 136 -17.32 12.09 -7.12
N LYS A 137 -16.26 11.60 -6.46
CA LYS A 137 -15.31 12.45 -5.74
C LYS A 137 -13.91 12.35 -6.36
N PRO A 138 -13.52 13.29 -7.23
CA PRO A 138 -12.14 13.36 -7.73
C PRO A 138 -11.15 13.45 -6.56
N GLY A 139 -10.07 12.67 -6.63
CA GLY A 139 -9.02 12.68 -5.62
C GLY A 139 -9.22 11.77 -4.40
N SER A 140 -10.33 11.02 -4.32
CA SER A 140 -10.53 9.98 -3.30
C SER A 140 -10.17 8.60 -3.88
N CYS A 141 -8.91 8.41 -4.26
CA CYS A 141 -8.43 7.18 -4.85
C CYS A 141 -7.43 6.48 -3.93
N LEU A 142 -7.54 5.17 -3.83
CA LEU A 142 -6.52 4.28 -3.33
C LEU A 142 -5.91 3.57 -4.53
N TYR A 143 -4.61 3.72 -4.73
CA TYR A 143 -3.88 3.06 -5.81
C TYR A 143 -3.11 1.87 -5.25
N VAL A 144 -3.24 0.74 -5.91
CA VAL A 144 -2.43 -0.44 -5.65
C VAL A 144 -1.75 -0.83 -6.94
N VAL A 145 -0.45 -0.79 -6.92
CA VAL A 145 0.41 -1.11 -8.06
C VAL A 145 1.11 -2.42 -7.76
N PHE A 146 1.01 -3.39 -8.65
CA PHE A 146 1.72 -4.65 -8.55
C PHE A 146 2.69 -4.79 -9.70
N SER A 147 3.93 -5.19 -9.41
CA SER A 147 4.87 -5.60 -10.44
C SER A 147 5.02 -7.12 -10.44
N HIS A 148 4.81 -7.72 -11.59
CA HIS A 148 5.03 -9.15 -11.81
C HIS A 148 6.41 -9.37 -12.42
N LEU A 149 7.23 -10.22 -11.80
CA LEU A 149 8.47 -10.73 -12.36
C LEU A 149 8.19 -12.07 -13.05
N GLY A 150 8.40 -12.14 -14.37
CA GLY A 150 8.39 -13.39 -15.11
C GLY A 150 7.14 -13.69 -15.94
N ARG A 151 7.31 -14.55 -16.92
CA ARG A 151 6.27 -15.13 -17.75
C ARG A 151 5.46 -16.12 -16.91
N GLY A 152 4.29 -15.75 -16.48
CA GLY A 152 3.40 -16.69 -15.83
C GLY A 152 2.07 -16.05 -15.52
N LYS A 153 1.08 -16.31 -16.37
CA LYS A 153 -0.30 -16.23 -15.93
C LYS A 153 -0.43 -17.21 -14.76
N TYR A 154 -0.76 -16.72 -13.60
CA TYR A 154 -1.15 -17.61 -12.51
C TYR A 154 -2.41 -18.37 -12.95
N GLN A 155 -2.28 -19.70 -13.04
CA GLN A 155 -3.42 -20.63 -13.08
C GLN A 155 -3.96 -20.76 -11.67
#